data_5c522bbc347600c8f3302645fbfa7122
#
_entry.id   5c522bbc347600c8f3302645fbfa7122
#
_cell.length_a   1.000
_cell.length_b   1.000
_cell.length_c   1.000
_cell.angle_alpha   90.00
_cell.angle_beta   90.00
_cell.angle_gamma   90.00
#
_symmetry.space_group_name_H-M   'P 1'
#
loop_
_entity.id
_entity.type
_entity.pdbx_description
1 polymer ?
#
loop_
_entity_poly.entity_id
_entity_poly.type
_entity_poly.pdbx_seq_one_letter_code
_entity_poly.pdbx_strand_id
1 'polypeptide(L)'
;MILRIFASYACWFLVVTTLFAGMPADPGPVPSLQLSFTHVMGQQPLVRKEVTYTNASGEAFTVSRFRYFLSNFSLEAANGSVVTLPPAYFLVDDAIDSSKNIRLDSIPAGEYKSIRFLIGVDSIRNVSGVQAGALAVESGMFWTWNSGYIMAQIEGHSTAVNTPMKEFLFHCGGYKSKDGVLKYVTLPLPQPLTISADKQPRINVTADVEKWFLPDTVSFKKITVIMAPGVKARQVAGNYQHMFNITGISN
;
A
#
# COMPACT_ATOMS: atom_id res chain seq x y z
N MET A 1 -40.70 41.07 83.14
CA MET A 1 -40.56 39.60 82.93
C MET A 1 -40.10 39.44 81.43
N ILE A 2 -38.79 39.29 81.25
CA ILE A 2 -38.15 39.35 79.90
C ILE A 2 -37.80 37.89 79.52
N LEU A 3 -38.47 37.38 78.48
CA LEU A 3 -38.29 36.06 77.94
C LEU A 3 -37.08 36.07 76.97
N ARG A 4 -35.99 35.35 77.21
CA ARG A 4 -34.85 35.19 76.37
C ARG A 4 -35.08 33.95 75.52
N ILE A 5 -35.12 34.14 74.20
CA ILE A 5 -35.15 33.08 73.16
C ILE A 5 -33.70 32.77 72.77
N PHE A 6 -33.26 31.51 73.04
CA PHE A 6 -31.98 31.02 72.50
C PHE A 6 -32.21 30.43 71.13
N ALA A 7 -31.58 30.99 70.14
CA ALA A 7 -31.52 30.45 68.78
C ALA A 7 -30.29 29.52 68.66
N SER A 8 -30.54 28.22 68.47
CA SER A 8 -29.47 27.22 68.17
C SER A 8 -29.20 27.24 66.67
N TYR A 9 -28.00 27.64 66.31
CA TYR A 9 -27.49 27.45 64.92
C TYR A 9 -26.87 26.06 64.76
N ALA A 10 -27.54 25.19 64.02
CA ALA A 10 -27.01 23.91 63.58
C ALA A 10 -26.14 24.14 62.34
N CYS A 11 -24.83 23.98 62.46
CA CYS A 11 -23.90 24.06 61.37
C CYS A 11 -23.86 22.75 60.63
N TRP A 12 -24.41 22.69 59.41
CA TRP A 12 -24.36 21.54 58.53
C TRP A 12 -23.03 21.59 57.77
N PHE A 13 -22.12 20.69 58.08
CA PHE A 13 -20.92 20.44 57.29
C PHE A 13 -21.31 19.61 56.07
N LEU A 14 -21.25 20.23 54.87
CA LEU A 14 -21.43 19.54 53.59
C LEU A 14 -20.09 18.86 53.25
N VAL A 15 -20.00 17.55 53.42
CA VAL A 15 -18.82 16.77 52.97
C VAL A 15 -18.96 16.56 51.46
N VAL A 16 -18.23 17.36 50.67
CA VAL A 16 -18.10 17.17 49.21
C VAL A 16 -17.07 16.05 48.97
N THR A 17 -17.55 14.83 48.74
CA THR A 17 -16.71 13.73 48.25
C THR A 17 -16.45 13.93 46.74
N THR A 18 -15.30 14.44 46.39
CA THR A 18 -14.81 14.46 44.99
C THR A 18 -14.52 13.04 44.54
N LEU A 19 -15.40 12.45 43.74
CA LEU A 19 -15.08 11.26 42.96
C LEU A 19 -14.00 11.63 41.92
N PHE A 20 -12.76 11.23 42.16
CA PHE A 20 -11.77 11.16 41.11
C PHE A 20 -12.17 10.02 40.16
N ALA A 21 -12.91 10.35 39.09
CA ALA A 21 -13.02 9.45 37.94
C ALA A 21 -11.60 9.25 37.40
N GLY A 22 -11.06 8.04 37.56
CA GLY A 22 -9.76 7.69 37.00
C GLY A 22 -9.78 7.97 35.50
N MET A 23 -8.86 8.80 35.00
CA MET A 23 -8.64 8.93 33.55
C MET A 23 -8.39 7.55 33.00
N PRO A 24 -9.02 7.18 31.86
CA PRO A 24 -8.68 5.93 31.21
C PRO A 24 -7.18 5.93 30.94
N ALA A 25 -6.50 4.87 31.33
CA ALA A 25 -5.09 4.69 31.05
C ALA A 25 -4.88 4.83 29.53
N ASP A 26 -3.84 5.55 29.15
CA ASP A 26 -3.41 5.64 27.75
C ASP A 26 -3.26 4.19 27.23
N PRO A 27 -3.93 3.82 26.14
CA PRO A 27 -3.92 2.43 25.63
C PRO A 27 -2.53 1.90 25.24
N GLY A 28 -1.49 2.69 25.44
CA GLY A 28 -0.11 2.33 25.07
C GLY A 28 0.10 2.23 23.57
N PRO A 29 1.35 2.05 23.11
CA PRO A 29 1.66 1.98 21.69
C PRO A 29 1.03 0.73 21.06
N VAL A 30 0.29 0.92 19.97
CA VAL A 30 -0.32 -0.17 19.21
C VAL A 30 0.77 -0.85 18.36
N PRO A 31 0.90 -2.20 18.42
CA PRO A 31 1.87 -2.90 17.59
C PRO A 31 1.65 -2.60 16.10
N SER A 32 2.73 -2.28 15.41
CA SER A 32 2.69 -1.88 13.99
C SER A 32 3.90 -2.38 13.23
N LEU A 33 3.79 -2.38 11.91
CA LEU A 33 4.83 -2.73 10.97
C LEU A 33 4.97 -1.60 9.95
N GLN A 34 6.20 -1.18 9.67
CA GLN A 34 6.49 -0.27 8.58
C GLN A 34 6.99 -1.04 7.35
N LEU A 35 6.50 -0.66 6.17
CA LEU A 35 7.03 -1.09 4.88
C LEU A 35 7.65 0.11 4.20
N SER A 36 8.91 0.01 3.78
CA SER A 36 9.61 1.05 3.03
C SER A 36 9.96 0.54 1.65
N PHE A 37 9.43 1.19 0.62
CA PHE A 37 9.62 0.77 -0.78
C PHE A 37 10.73 1.56 -1.44
N THR A 38 11.62 0.85 -2.15
CA THR A 38 12.61 1.43 -3.05
C THR A 38 12.35 0.92 -4.46
N HIS A 39 12.34 1.81 -5.43
CA HIS A 39 12.14 1.43 -6.84
C HIS A 39 13.49 1.33 -7.55
N VAL A 40 13.66 0.24 -8.29
CA VAL A 40 14.87 -0.02 -9.08
C VAL A 40 14.52 -0.45 -10.50
N MET A 41 15.47 -0.38 -11.38
CA MET A 41 15.46 -0.98 -12.71
C MET A 41 16.63 -1.98 -12.76
N GLY A 42 16.33 -3.24 -12.54
CA GLY A 42 17.35 -4.25 -12.29
C GLY A 42 18.13 -3.96 -11.00
N GLN A 43 19.40 -3.61 -11.13
CA GLN A 43 20.24 -3.30 -9.96
C GLN A 43 20.45 -1.79 -9.72
N GLN A 44 19.89 -0.92 -10.57
CA GLN A 44 20.08 0.52 -10.48
C GLN A 44 18.85 1.20 -9.88
N PRO A 45 18.98 2.30 -9.12
CA PRO A 45 17.85 3.09 -8.71
C PRO A 45 17.01 3.53 -9.91
N LEU A 46 15.69 3.50 -9.77
CA LEU A 46 14.81 4.07 -10.80
C LEU A 46 14.93 5.59 -10.77
N VAL A 47 15.41 6.15 -11.87
CA VAL A 47 15.48 7.60 -12.10
C VAL A 47 14.56 7.95 -13.24
N ARG A 48 13.50 8.71 -12.93
CA ARG A 48 12.49 9.08 -13.91
C ARG A 48 12.99 10.18 -14.84
N LYS A 49 12.61 10.07 -16.13
CA LYS A 49 12.82 11.04 -17.21
C LYS A 49 14.27 11.22 -17.68
N GLU A 50 15.25 10.99 -16.84
CA GLU A 50 16.65 11.32 -17.08
C GLU A 50 17.46 10.12 -17.57
N VAL A 51 17.23 8.93 -16.99
CA VAL A 51 18.00 7.73 -17.32
C VAL A 51 17.29 6.92 -18.40
N THR A 52 18.06 6.54 -19.42
CA THR A 52 17.62 5.61 -20.46
C THR A 52 17.95 4.18 -20.06
N TYR A 53 16.94 3.35 -20.05
CA TYR A 53 17.02 1.91 -19.79
C TYR A 53 16.84 1.13 -21.08
N THR A 54 17.12 -0.16 -21.05
CA THR A 54 16.90 -1.07 -22.17
C THR A 54 16.08 -2.27 -21.67
N ASN A 55 14.95 -2.58 -22.33
CA ASN A 55 14.15 -3.75 -22.00
C ASN A 55 14.73 -5.04 -22.61
N ALA A 56 14.14 -6.19 -22.27
CA ALA A 56 14.57 -7.50 -22.80
C ALA A 56 14.42 -7.66 -24.32
N SER A 57 13.68 -6.77 -25.00
CA SER A 57 13.58 -6.71 -26.46
C SER A 57 14.68 -5.85 -27.11
N GLY A 58 15.64 -5.33 -26.34
CA GLY A 58 16.68 -4.43 -26.81
C GLY A 58 16.17 -3.03 -27.13
N GLU A 59 15.00 -2.62 -26.62
CA GLU A 59 14.39 -1.33 -26.89
C GLU A 59 14.77 -0.33 -25.80
N ALA A 60 15.35 0.80 -26.18
CA ALA A 60 15.70 1.88 -25.27
C ALA A 60 14.45 2.67 -24.84
N PHE A 61 14.37 3.02 -23.56
CA PHE A 61 13.23 3.76 -23.00
C PHE A 61 13.61 4.56 -21.76
N THR A 62 12.79 5.57 -21.45
CA THR A 62 12.80 6.28 -20.17
C THR A 62 11.46 6.07 -19.46
N VAL A 63 11.44 6.12 -18.12
CA VAL A 63 10.23 6.06 -17.32
C VAL A 63 9.84 7.47 -16.89
N SER A 64 8.63 7.91 -17.17
CA SER A 64 8.10 9.21 -16.74
C SER A 64 7.24 9.13 -15.50
N ARG A 65 6.54 7.99 -15.31
CA ARG A 65 5.63 7.74 -14.18
C ARG A 65 5.65 6.27 -13.78
N PHE A 66 5.59 6.01 -12.46
CA PHE A 66 5.47 4.67 -11.90
C PHE A 66 4.65 4.71 -10.64
N ARG A 67 3.49 4.01 -10.62
CA ARG A 67 2.54 4.01 -9.50
C ARG A 67 1.81 2.67 -9.41
N TYR A 68 1.41 2.29 -8.19
CA TYR A 68 0.60 1.10 -7.97
C TYR A 68 -0.15 1.17 -6.64
N PHE A 69 -1.30 0.50 -6.57
CA PHE A 69 -1.99 0.28 -5.31
C PHE A 69 -1.50 -0.97 -4.62
N LEU A 70 -1.44 -0.89 -3.27
CA LEU A 70 -1.28 -2.04 -2.38
C LEU A 70 -2.45 -2.07 -1.41
N SER A 71 -3.00 -3.27 -1.18
CA SER A 71 -4.15 -3.48 -0.29
C SER A 71 -4.20 -4.90 0.27
N ASN A 72 -5.21 -5.18 1.11
CA ASN A 72 -5.56 -6.51 1.60
C ASN A 72 -4.35 -7.26 2.20
N PHE A 73 -3.72 -6.61 3.16
CA PHE A 73 -2.54 -7.15 3.84
C PHE A 73 -2.90 -8.29 4.77
N SER A 74 -2.04 -9.30 4.83
CA SER A 74 -2.07 -10.36 5.82
C SER A 74 -0.64 -10.81 6.16
N LEU A 75 -0.49 -11.35 7.36
CA LEU A 75 0.79 -11.88 7.86
C LEU A 75 0.59 -13.36 8.21
N GLU A 76 1.56 -14.18 7.87
CA GLU A 76 1.60 -15.58 8.32
C GLU A 76 2.49 -15.68 9.55
N ALA A 77 1.89 -16.11 10.66
CA ALA A 77 2.63 -16.31 11.90
C ALA A 77 3.56 -17.54 11.82
N ALA A 78 4.55 -17.61 12.72
CA ALA A 78 5.50 -18.70 12.77
C ALA A 78 4.82 -20.09 12.92
N ASN A 79 3.68 -20.13 13.63
CA ASN A 79 2.87 -21.35 13.81
C ASN A 79 2.00 -21.72 12.58
N GLY A 80 2.06 -20.93 11.50
CA GLY A 80 1.31 -21.16 10.26
C GLY A 80 -0.09 -20.53 10.23
N SER A 81 -0.56 -19.90 11.30
CA SER A 81 -1.82 -19.16 11.28
C SER A 81 -1.69 -17.88 10.44
N VAL A 82 -2.79 -17.47 9.79
CA VAL A 82 -2.82 -16.26 8.97
C VAL A 82 -3.61 -15.18 9.68
N VAL A 83 -2.97 -14.04 9.90
CA VAL A 83 -3.60 -12.83 10.45
C VAL A 83 -3.92 -11.90 9.30
N THR A 84 -5.22 -11.72 9.01
CA THR A 84 -5.70 -10.73 8.04
C THR A 84 -5.83 -9.38 8.72
N LEU A 85 -5.22 -8.36 8.15
CA LEU A 85 -5.29 -7.00 8.69
C LEU A 85 -6.57 -6.27 8.24
N PRO A 86 -7.00 -5.24 8.98
CA PRO A 86 -8.11 -4.39 8.55
C PRO A 86 -7.91 -3.87 7.12
N PRO A 87 -9.00 -3.67 6.35
CA PRO A 87 -8.89 -3.15 4.98
C PRO A 87 -8.17 -1.81 4.94
N ALA A 88 -7.08 -1.76 4.23
CA ALA A 88 -6.28 -0.56 4.00
C ALA A 88 -5.83 -0.51 2.54
N TYR A 89 -5.78 0.72 1.98
CA TYR A 89 -5.43 0.96 0.58
C TYR A 89 -4.38 2.06 0.51
N PHE A 90 -3.28 1.76 -0.13
CA PHE A 90 -2.15 2.69 -0.28
C PHE A 90 -1.83 2.86 -1.76
N LEU A 91 -1.69 4.10 -2.20
CA LEU A 91 -1.12 4.41 -3.51
C LEU A 91 0.35 4.73 -3.32
N VAL A 92 1.19 3.87 -3.86
CA VAL A 92 2.64 4.12 -3.94
C VAL A 92 2.93 4.81 -5.27
N ASP A 93 3.50 6.01 -5.18
CA ASP A 93 3.90 6.84 -6.34
C ASP A 93 5.39 7.14 -6.24
N ASP A 94 6.15 6.79 -7.25
CA ASP A 94 7.60 7.04 -7.28
C ASP A 94 7.95 8.53 -7.18
N ALA A 95 7.01 9.41 -7.58
CA ALA A 95 7.18 10.86 -7.47
C ALA A 95 7.04 11.40 -6.06
N ILE A 96 6.48 10.62 -5.11
CA ILE A 96 6.09 11.07 -3.77
C ILE A 96 6.77 10.19 -2.73
N ASP A 97 7.86 10.68 -2.13
CA ASP A 97 8.67 9.90 -1.19
C ASP A 97 7.89 9.40 0.03
N SER A 98 6.95 10.20 0.54
CA SER A 98 6.12 9.80 1.68
C SER A 98 5.22 8.60 1.34
N SER A 99 4.77 8.46 0.09
CA SER A 99 3.92 7.35 -0.35
C SER A 99 4.63 6.00 -0.36
N LYS A 100 5.96 6.01 -0.40
CA LYS A 100 6.80 4.81 -0.36
C LYS A 100 6.97 4.24 1.04
N ASN A 101 6.44 4.91 2.06
CA ASN A 101 6.48 4.47 3.44
C ASN A 101 5.06 4.19 3.94
N ILE A 102 4.75 2.92 4.11
CA ILE A 102 3.44 2.43 4.56
C ILE A 102 3.55 1.97 6.00
N ARG A 103 2.61 2.41 6.84
CA ARG A 103 2.43 1.90 8.19
C ARG A 103 1.20 1.00 8.24
N LEU A 104 1.37 -0.19 8.78
CA LEU A 104 0.31 -1.15 9.07
C LEU A 104 0.15 -1.21 10.58
N ASP A 105 -1.02 -0.81 11.07
CA ASP A 105 -1.36 -0.77 12.49
C ASP A 105 -2.23 -1.97 12.90
N SER A 106 -2.43 -2.12 14.21
CA SER A 106 -3.31 -3.14 14.79
C SER A 106 -2.90 -4.57 14.46
N ILE A 107 -1.60 -4.82 14.39
CA ILE A 107 -1.06 -6.16 14.18
C ILE A 107 -0.99 -6.87 15.54
N PRO A 108 -1.59 -8.04 15.73
CA PRO A 108 -1.41 -8.80 16.96
C PRO A 108 0.07 -9.03 17.28
N ALA A 109 0.45 -8.90 18.55
CA ALA A 109 1.82 -9.22 18.96
C ALA A 109 2.14 -10.68 18.66
N GLY A 110 3.33 -10.95 18.10
CA GLY A 110 3.71 -12.30 17.71
C GLY A 110 4.93 -12.34 16.81
N GLU A 111 5.27 -13.56 16.36
CA GLU A 111 6.31 -13.83 15.38
C GLU A 111 5.70 -14.17 14.04
N TYR A 112 6.21 -13.55 12.98
CA TYR A 112 5.70 -13.68 11.62
C TYR A 112 6.81 -14.13 10.67
N LYS A 113 6.46 -14.95 9.66
CA LYS A 113 7.40 -15.52 8.68
C LYS A 113 7.17 -15.07 7.25
N SER A 114 6.00 -14.48 6.95
CA SER A 114 5.72 -13.90 5.64
C SER A 114 4.71 -12.77 5.73
N ILE A 115 4.77 -11.86 4.75
CA ILE A 115 3.75 -10.84 4.50
C ILE A 115 3.12 -11.09 3.14
N ARG A 116 1.81 -10.93 3.06
CA ARG A 116 1.05 -11.02 1.81
C ARG A 116 0.23 -9.76 1.61
N PHE A 117 0.14 -9.31 0.37
CA PHE A 117 -0.68 -8.16 -0.03
C PHE A 117 -1.19 -8.32 -1.46
N LEU A 118 -2.19 -7.54 -1.81
CA LEU A 118 -2.75 -7.43 -3.15
C LEU A 118 -2.11 -6.24 -3.87
N ILE A 119 -1.62 -6.45 -5.10
CA ILE A 119 -1.36 -5.36 -6.03
C ILE A 119 -2.70 -4.98 -6.66
N GLY A 120 -3.21 -3.80 -6.30
CA GLY A 120 -4.48 -3.28 -6.80
C GLY A 120 -5.50 -2.99 -5.71
N VAL A 121 -6.74 -2.77 -6.17
CA VAL A 121 -7.93 -2.51 -5.37
C VAL A 121 -8.91 -3.66 -5.61
N ASP A 122 -9.32 -4.35 -4.56
CA ASP A 122 -10.19 -5.52 -4.66
C ASP A 122 -11.56 -5.21 -5.28
N SER A 123 -12.23 -6.27 -5.73
CA SER A 123 -13.50 -6.15 -6.47
C SER A 123 -14.61 -5.49 -5.65
N ILE A 124 -14.66 -5.73 -4.34
CA ILE A 124 -15.69 -5.16 -3.45
C ILE A 124 -15.52 -3.65 -3.40
N ARG A 125 -14.28 -3.18 -3.18
CA ARG A 125 -13.99 -1.76 -3.10
C ARG A 125 -14.16 -1.04 -4.44
N ASN A 126 -13.89 -1.70 -5.57
CA ASN A 126 -14.11 -1.14 -6.90
C ASN A 126 -15.57 -0.78 -7.18
N VAL A 127 -16.53 -1.46 -6.55
CA VAL A 127 -17.98 -1.23 -6.77
C VAL A 127 -18.66 -0.52 -5.60
N SER A 128 -17.91 -0.07 -4.58
CA SER A 128 -18.46 0.51 -3.34
C SER A 128 -18.78 2.02 -3.41
N GLY A 129 -18.82 2.61 -4.60
CA GLY A 129 -19.13 4.03 -4.75
C GLY A 129 -17.91 4.95 -4.56
N VAL A 130 -18.16 6.24 -4.30
CA VAL A 130 -17.13 7.27 -4.11
C VAL A 130 -16.23 6.92 -2.92
N GLN A 131 -14.94 7.04 -3.14
CA GLN A 131 -13.91 6.77 -2.14
C GLN A 131 -13.09 8.04 -1.86
N ALA A 132 -12.42 8.05 -0.71
CA ALA A 132 -11.55 9.13 -0.27
C ALA A 132 -10.10 8.64 -0.07
N GLY A 133 -9.18 9.56 0.27
CA GLY A 133 -7.78 9.25 0.53
C GLY A 133 -7.07 8.71 -0.70
N ALA A 134 -6.32 7.63 -0.55
CA ALA A 134 -5.58 7.03 -1.67
C ALA A 134 -6.48 6.63 -2.85
N LEU A 135 -7.74 6.32 -2.57
CA LEU A 135 -8.73 5.88 -3.57
C LEU A 135 -9.57 7.04 -4.15
N ALA A 136 -9.30 8.28 -3.78
CA ALA A 136 -9.99 9.43 -4.36
C ALA A 136 -9.76 9.50 -5.87
N VAL A 137 -10.78 9.94 -6.62
CA VAL A 137 -10.72 10.04 -8.10
C VAL A 137 -9.59 10.99 -8.53
N GLU A 138 -9.33 12.01 -7.72
CA GLU A 138 -8.26 13.01 -7.92
C GLU A 138 -6.86 12.41 -7.92
N SER A 139 -6.69 11.17 -7.39
CA SER A 139 -5.43 10.44 -7.51
C SER A 139 -5.02 10.18 -8.96
N GLY A 140 -5.97 10.26 -9.90
CA GLY A 140 -5.78 9.96 -11.31
C GLY A 140 -5.54 8.47 -11.59
N MET A 141 -5.90 7.60 -10.64
CA MET A 141 -5.80 6.14 -10.76
C MET A 141 -7.18 5.48 -10.87
N PHE A 142 -8.17 6.22 -11.34
CA PHE A 142 -9.53 5.74 -11.55
C PHE A 142 -10.01 6.11 -12.96
N TRP A 143 -10.54 5.15 -13.69
CA TRP A 143 -11.07 5.42 -15.04
C TRP A 143 -12.54 5.86 -15.00
N THR A 144 -13.42 4.91 -14.67
CA THR A 144 -14.87 5.08 -14.61
C THR A 144 -15.46 4.01 -13.67
N TRP A 145 -16.71 4.19 -13.29
CA TRP A 145 -17.46 3.23 -12.48
C TRP A 145 -17.52 1.81 -13.09
N ASN A 146 -17.53 1.68 -14.41
CA ASN A 146 -17.59 0.38 -15.08
C ASN A 146 -16.21 -0.28 -15.21
N SER A 147 -15.13 0.50 -15.26
CA SER A 147 -13.78 0.02 -15.48
C SER A 147 -12.96 -0.07 -14.18
N GLY A 148 -13.34 0.72 -13.16
CA GLY A 148 -12.73 0.74 -11.86
C GLY A 148 -11.37 1.42 -11.83
N TYR A 149 -10.55 1.00 -10.87
CA TYR A 149 -9.21 1.56 -10.64
C TYR A 149 -8.18 1.02 -11.64
N ILE A 150 -7.16 1.85 -11.88
CA ILE A 150 -5.89 1.44 -12.47
C ILE A 150 -5.08 0.80 -11.33
N MET A 151 -4.86 -0.50 -11.38
CA MET A 151 -4.20 -1.24 -10.29
C MET A 151 -2.72 -0.91 -10.19
N ALA A 152 -2.08 -0.77 -11.36
CA ALA A 152 -0.69 -0.37 -11.47
C ALA A 152 -0.46 0.35 -12.82
N GLN A 153 0.47 1.32 -12.83
CA GLN A 153 0.72 2.21 -13.96
C GLN A 153 2.22 2.44 -14.14
N ILE A 154 2.66 2.31 -15.38
CA ILE A 154 3.96 2.80 -15.84
C ILE A 154 3.79 3.55 -17.15
N GLU A 155 4.44 4.70 -17.26
CA GLU A 155 4.47 5.52 -18.48
C GLU A 155 5.91 5.91 -18.80
N GLY A 156 6.17 6.17 -20.06
CA GLY A 156 7.48 6.63 -20.48
C GLY A 156 7.59 6.86 -21.98
N HIS A 157 8.82 7.03 -22.45
CA HIS A 157 9.12 7.26 -23.85
C HIS A 157 10.07 6.18 -24.37
N SER A 158 9.85 5.76 -25.61
CA SER A 158 10.76 4.87 -26.34
C SER A 158 10.71 5.17 -27.82
N THR A 159 11.86 5.23 -28.47
CA THR A 159 11.94 5.36 -29.92
C THR A 159 11.35 4.17 -30.67
N ALA A 160 11.24 3.01 -30.01
CA ALA A 160 10.60 1.81 -30.53
C ALA A 160 9.08 1.93 -30.68
N VAL A 161 8.44 2.89 -29.94
CA VAL A 161 7.01 3.17 -30.04
C VAL A 161 6.69 3.82 -31.39
N ASN A 162 5.70 3.29 -32.10
CA ASN A 162 5.29 3.82 -33.39
C ASN A 162 4.12 4.83 -33.26
N THR A 163 4.33 5.89 -32.48
CA THR A 163 3.43 7.05 -32.36
C THR A 163 4.22 8.34 -32.48
N PRO A 164 3.62 9.49 -32.86
CA PRO A 164 4.31 10.75 -32.94
C PRO A 164 5.00 11.16 -31.64
N MET A 165 4.33 10.92 -30.49
CA MET A 165 4.83 11.29 -29.15
C MET A 165 5.87 10.32 -28.61
N LYS A 166 6.06 9.14 -29.24
CA LYS A 166 6.97 8.09 -28.76
C LYS A 166 6.70 7.64 -27.32
N GLU A 167 5.48 7.83 -26.83
CA GLU A 167 5.06 7.48 -25.49
C GLU A 167 4.48 6.06 -25.43
N PHE A 168 4.82 5.33 -24.37
CA PHE A 168 4.11 4.14 -23.96
C PHE A 168 3.33 4.41 -22.66
N LEU A 169 2.11 3.89 -22.60
CA LEU A 169 1.17 4.11 -21.49
C LEU A 169 0.60 2.75 -21.05
N PHE A 170 1.11 2.19 -19.97
CA PHE A 170 0.60 0.94 -19.42
C PHE A 170 -0.17 1.22 -18.13
N HIS A 171 -1.48 1.37 -18.28
CA HIS A 171 -2.43 1.48 -17.18
C HIS A 171 -3.13 0.13 -17.04
N CYS A 172 -2.63 -0.72 -16.14
CA CYS A 172 -3.17 -2.05 -15.92
C CYS A 172 -4.35 -1.98 -14.95
N GLY A 173 -5.57 -2.12 -15.45
CA GLY A 173 -6.79 -2.14 -14.67
C GLY A 173 -7.67 -3.33 -14.99
N GLY A 174 -8.69 -3.53 -14.16
CA GLY A 174 -9.61 -4.64 -14.23
C GLY A 174 -9.73 -5.34 -12.88
N TYR A 175 -10.95 -5.36 -12.33
CA TYR A 175 -11.21 -5.89 -10.99
C TYR A 175 -11.99 -7.21 -11.02
N LYS A 176 -12.52 -7.60 -12.18
CA LYS A 176 -13.23 -8.86 -12.32
C LYS A 176 -12.24 -10.02 -12.39
N SER A 177 -12.61 -11.16 -11.81
CA SER A 177 -11.75 -12.35 -11.78
C SER A 177 -11.19 -12.72 -13.16
N LYS A 178 -12.04 -12.61 -14.21
CA LYS A 178 -11.64 -12.89 -15.60
C LYS A 178 -10.58 -11.94 -16.16
N ASP A 179 -10.43 -10.73 -15.57
CA ASP A 179 -9.46 -9.73 -16.04
C ASP A 179 -8.04 -10.15 -15.71
N GLY A 180 -7.84 -10.88 -14.57
CA GLY A 180 -6.57 -11.47 -14.19
C GLY A 180 -5.46 -10.46 -13.83
N VAL A 181 -5.84 -9.22 -13.51
CA VAL A 181 -4.91 -8.11 -13.23
C VAL A 181 -4.61 -7.97 -11.74
N LEU A 182 -5.57 -8.33 -10.89
CA LEU A 182 -5.36 -8.37 -9.44
C LEU A 182 -4.38 -9.48 -9.08
N LYS A 183 -3.27 -9.15 -8.43
CA LYS A 183 -2.20 -10.10 -8.11
C LYS A 183 -1.87 -10.08 -6.62
N TYR A 184 -2.06 -11.20 -5.95
CA TYR A 184 -1.54 -11.39 -4.61
C TYR A 184 -0.05 -11.72 -4.67
N VAL A 185 0.72 -11.06 -3.83
CA VAL A 185 2.15 -11.29 -3.63
C VAL A 185 2.35 -11.76 -2.21
N THR A 186 3.12 -12.83 -2.03
CA THR A 186 3.58 -13.29 -0.71
C THR A 186 5.10 -13.19 -0.68
N LEU A 187 5.61 -12.44 0.28
CA LEU A 187 7.04 -12.26 0.50
C LEU A 187 7.44 -13.02 1.77
N PRO A 188 8.25 -14.06 1.66
CA PRO A 188 8.83 -14.72 2.83
C PRO A 188 9.81 -13.77 3.50
N LEU A 189 9.76 -13.70 4.82
CA LEU A 189 10.73 -12.95 5.61
C LEU A 189 12.04 -13.75 5.69
N PRO A 190 13.21 -13.12 5.59
CA PRO A 190 14.50 -13.81 5.65
C PRO A 190 14.75 -14.48 7.01
N GLN A 191 14.06 -14.00 8.05
CA GLN A 191 14.01 -14.57 9.39
C GLN A 191 12.69 -14.22 10.04
N PRO A 192 12.22 -14.96 11.07
CA PRO A 192 11.02 -14.62 11.80
C PRO A 192 11.09 -13.21 12.37
N LEU A 193 10.02 -12.43 12.23
CA LEU A 193 9.91 -11.04 12.63
C LEU A 193 9.00 -10.93 13.85
N THR A 194 9.55 -10.47 14.97
CA THR A 194 8.76 -10.18 16.17
C THR A 194 8.14 -8.79 16.06
N ILE A 195 6.81 -8.71 16.24
CA ILE A 195 6.05 -7.47 16.33
C ILE A 195 5.42 -7.40 17.72
N SER A 196 5.58 -6.28 18.42
CA SER A 196 4.98 -6.01 19.72
C SER A 196 4.81 -4.50 19.93
N ALA A 197 4.21 -4.09 21.04
CA ALA A 197 4.12 -2.67 21.39
C ALA A 197 5.50 -2.00 21.45
N ASP A 198 6.51 -2.72 21.94
CA ASP A 198 7.87 -2.22 22.10
C ASP A 198 8.77 -2.47 20.87
N LYS A 199 8.31 -3.29 19.91
CA LYS A 199 9.05 -3.64 18.70
C LYS A 199 8.16 -3.39 17.47
N GLN A 200 8.43 -2.26 16.83
CA GLN A 200 7.73 -1.82 15.61
C GLN A 200 8.69 -1.84 14.41
N PRO A 201 8.95 -3.02 13.87
CA PRO A 201 9.99 -3.18 12.86
C PRO A 201 9.61 -2.54 11.53
N ARG A 202 10.64 -2.35 10.68
CA ARG A 202 10.52 -1.93 9.29
C ARG A 202 11.03 -3.02 8.38
N ILE A 203 10.26 -3.34 7.35
CA ILE A 203 10.66 -4.18 6.22
C ILE A 203 11.00 -3.28 5.04
N ASN A 204 12.22 -3.39 4.53
CA ASN A 204 12.64 -2.72 3.31
C ASN A 204 12.31 -3.63 2.11
N VAL A 205 11.52 -3.10 1.18
CA VAL A 205 11.06 -3.81 -0.01
C VAL A 205 11.56 -3.09 -1.25
N THR A 206 12.22 -3.82 -2.12
CA THR A 206 12.56 -3.32 -3.45
C THR A 206 11.46 -3.72 -4.43
N ALA A 207 11.01 -2.76 -5.25
CA ALA A 207 10.14 -3.00 -6.41
C ALA A 207 10.97 -2.80 -7.68
N ASP A 208 11.28 -3.91 -8.36
CA ASP A 208 12.07 -3.93 -9.58
C ASP A 208 11.18 -3.73 -10.80
N VAL A 209 11.25 -2.54 -11.40
CA VAL A 209 10.46 -2.13 -12.56
C VAL A 209 10.82 -2.92 -13.82
N GLU A 210 12.01 -3.50 -13.90
CA GLU A 210 12.39 -4.39 -15.01
C GLU A 210 11.41 -5.58 -15.15
N LYS A 211 10.86 -6.03 -14.03
CA LYS A 211 9.87 -7.13 -13.99
C LYS A 211 8.55 -6.82 -14.68
N TRP A 212 8.27 -5.60 -15.07
CA TRP A 212 7.12 -5.28 -15.92
C TRP A 212 7.27 -5.83 -17.34
N PHE A 213 8.51 -6.05 -17.75
CA PHE A 213 8.87 -6.48 -19.11
C PHE A 213 9.29 -7.95 -19.17
N LEU A 214 9.32 -8.66 -18.02
CA LEU A 214 9.77 -10.05 -17.84
C LEU A 214 8.92 -10.77 -16.77
N PRO A 215 8.76 -12.15 -16.82
CA PRO A 215 9.39 -13.07 -17.77
C PRO A 215 8.74 -13.07 -19.15
N ASP A 216 7.46 -12.73 -19.27
CA ASP A 216 6.79 -12.62 -20.57
C ASP A 216 7.25 -11.33 -21.24
N THR A 217 8.13 -11.48 -22.23
CA THR A 217 8.77 -10.33 -22.90
C THR A 217 7.75 -9.34 -23.44
N VAL A 218 7.84 -8.09 -22.99
CA VAL A 218 7.01 -6.98 -23.45
C VAL A 218 7.86 -6.07 -24.36
N SER A 219 7.44 -5.96 -25.62
CA SER A 219 8.06 -5.08 -26.62
C SER A 219 7.15 -3.88 -26.88
N PHE A 220 7.72 -2.67 -26.89
CA PHE A 220 7.00 -1.43 -27.19
C PHE A 220 6.50 -1.36 -28.63
N LYS A 221 7.15 -2.09 -29.57
CA LYS A 221 6.66 -2.25 -30.94
C LYS A 221 5.34 -3.01 -31.00
N LYS A 222 5.09 -3.93 -30.05
CA LYS A 222 3.88 -4.77 -30.00
C LYS A 222 2.83 -4.23 -29.03
N ILE A 223 3.24 -3.67 -27.92
CA ILE A 223 2.38 -3.13 -26.86
C ILE A 223 2.82 -1.71 -26.54
N THR A 224 2.12 -0.74 -27.11
CA THR A 224 2.38 0.68 -26.89
C THR A 224 1.46 1.26 -25.83
N VAL A 225 0.19 0.83 -25.81
CA VAL A 225 -0.85 1.36 -24.92
C VAL A 225 -1.65 0.24 -24.31
N ILE A 226 -1.85 0.33 -23.01
CA ILE A 226 -2.78 -0.47 -22.20
C ILE A 226 -3.62 0.52 -21.41
N MET A 227 -4.89 0.69 -21.76
CA MET A 227 -5.83 1.60 -21.10
C MET A 227 -7.21 0.94 -20.92
N ALA A 228 -7.25 -0.38 -20.90
CA ALA A 228 -8.46 -1.17 -20.65
C ALA A 228 -8.07 -2.56 -20.10
N PRO A 229 -8.97 -3.21 -19.35
CA PRO A 229 -8.83 -4.63 -19.02
C PRO A 229 -8.69 -5.49 -20.28
N GLY A 230 -7.87 -6.52 -20.25
CA GLY A 230 -7.71 -7.43 -21.39
C GLY A 230 -6.40 -8.23 -21.36
N VAL A 231 -6.11 -8.92 -22.47
CA VAL A 231 -4.98 -9.85 -22.56
C VAL A 231 -3.64 -9.16 -22.29
N LYS A 232 -3.42 -7.96 -22.86
CA LYS A 232 -2.18 -7.19 -22.68
C LYS A 232 -1.99 -6.76 -21.20
N ALA A 233 -3.06 -6.27 -20.56
CA ALA A 233 -3.04 -5.90 -19.14
C ALA A 233 -2.75 -7.13 -18.27
N ARG A 234 -3.33 -8.28 -18.59
CA ARG A 234 -3.10 -9.55 -17.89
C ARG A 234 -1.67 -10.05 -18.03
N GLN A 235 -1.08 -9.95 -19.24
CA GLN A 235 0.30 -10.30 -19.50
C GLN A 235 1.24 -9.47 -18.61
N VAL A 236 1.11 -8.14 -18.65
CA VAL A 236 1.93 -7.23 -17.85
C VAL A 236 1.70 -7.45 -16.35
N ALA A 237 0.45 -7.74 -15.93
CA ALA A 237 0.17 -8.08 -14.54
C ALA A 237 0.81 -9.41 -14.10
N GLY A 238 0.87 -10.38 -14.99
CA GLY A 238 1.63 -11.61 -14.79
C GLY A 238 3.12 -11.36 -14.55
N ASN A 239 3.65 -10.34 -15.17
CA ASN A 239 5.04 -9.90 -15.01
C ASN A 239 5.25 -9.15 -13.70
N TYR A 240 4.55 -8.03 -13.47
CA TYR A 240 4.82 -7.15 -12.32
C TYR A 240 4.50 -7.80 -10.96
N GLN A 241 3.74 -8.90 -10.89
CA GLN A 241 3.57 -9.63 -9.64
C GLN A 241 4.89 -10.12 -9.03
N HIS A 242 5.94 -10.21 -9.83
CA HIS A 242 7.28 -10.66 -9.44
C HIS A 242 8.24 -9.51 -9.13
N MET A 243 7.76 -8.26 -9.09
CA MET A 243 8.64 -7.10 -8.91
C MET A 243 9.13 -6.88 -7.47
N PHE A 244 8.46 -7.46 -6.48
CA PHE A 244 8.78 -7.19 -5.08
C PHE A 244 9.74 -8.21 -4.48
N ASN A 245 10.72 -7.69 -3.73
CA ASN A 245 11.66 -8.49 -2.95
C ASN A 245 12.00 -7.78 -1.63
N ILE A 246 12.14 -8.55 -0.54
CA ILE A 246 12.61 -8.00 0.75
C ILE A 246 14.12 -7.89 0.70
N THR A 247 14.64 -6.68 0.96
CA THR A 247 16.08 -6.40 0.95
C THR A 247 16.67 -6.19 2.34
N GLY A 248 15.82 -6.04 3.36
CA GLY A 248 16.26 -5.92 4.74
C GLY A 248 15.12 -5.76 5.72
N ILE A 249 15.44 -5.98 6.99
CA ILE A 249 14.57 -5.74 8.13
C ILE A 249 15.37 -4.93 9.14
N SER A 250 14.75 -3.90 9.72
CA SER A 250 15.30 -3.13 10.83
C SER A 250 14.25 -2.96 11.94
N ASN A 251 14.73 -2.84 13.17
CA ASN A 251 13.92 -2.57 14.37
C ASN A 251 14.00 -1.10 14.75
#